data_584891c11391a550a866d81ab76072cc
#
_entry.id   584891c11391a550a866d81ab76072cc
#
_cell.length_a   1.000
_cell.length_b   1.000
_cell.length_c   1.000
_cell.angle_alpha   90.00
_cell.angle_beta   90.00
_cell.angle_gamma   90.00
#
_symmetry.space_group_name_H-M   'P 1'
#
loop_
_entity.id
_entity.type
_entity.pdbx_description
1 polymer ?
#
loop_
_entity_poly.entity_id
_entity_poly.type
_entity_poly.pdbx_seq_one_letter_code
_entity_poly.pdbx_strand_id
1 'polypeptide(L)'
;MKWAWIYCVLCLICLHTQAVIYHKRDINNPCFVTSNTSRIEFKRLILTEEQTQADAVFYGTPGEVAVISSDTYLTSGTQKFMLRESDCLSIDGQTEPERIPESGRMEVTLSFEPIPRDVQIVDFVSEQEGWKIWGIQLNEAEPYVYVPSFLETQYLTPTSSLPEPRLQPGRTIINGYILGYSEDMEMEVVFRHADWLFPNDWGRNVKVRQDGSFHIEAELLMAGGAKLQINRAQLDLFLVPGEEMTVYIHLPRLSMSASRVLSHLYRDKQKAWFDGGEKNLNTELARWGYPLVADSDKHMNKLLTSLHHHKEAGKGYKEYVETNLLLDSYIRGTKQGEVKEEVVSPYAWYGYDYADYASLLYNNRQPQSEMWKEVVLAKSVCSNLIKNRKLESSDKKVMKGFHQTELCTYINKKAEIIESITRQNKAEDGYVIAELDSLVSGADILPSIISSYRGKAVLIDFWATWCGPCRRSMWAMRSLRKDMISKDVVYVYVTGPSSPEDIWKTAITEIKGVHYRLTQSQWDYLCRTYGIKGIPGYIIISYDGKLQDRYVGFPGVDVLRKDLLRASGQ
;
A
#
# COMPACT_ATOMS: atom_id res chain seq x y z
N MET A 1 14.18 -20.66 -77.16
CA MET A 1 13.02 -20.64 -76.24
C MET A 1 13.09 -21.64 -75.06
N LYS A 2 14.06 -22.51 -74.95
CA LYS A 2 14.16 -23.50 -73.84
C LYS A 2 14.95 -23.00 -72.59
N TRP A 3 15.72 -21.93 -72.74
CA TRP A 3 16.54 -21.38 -71.66
C TRP A 3 15.84 -20.30 -70.84
N ALA A 4 14.80 -19.65 -71.35
CA ALA A 4 14.04 -18.62 -70.61
C ALA A 4 13.14 -19.22 -69.51
N TRP A 5 12.69 -20.46 -69.64
CA TRP A 5 11.88 -21.15 -68.66
C TRP A 5 12.67 -21.62 -67.43
N ILE A 6 13.94 -21.96 -67.60
CA ILE A 6 14.77 -22.39 -66.45
C ILE A 6 15.13 -21.20 -65.54
N TYR A 7 15.32 -20.02 -66.11
CA TYR A 7 15.59 -18.81 -65.33
C TYR A 7 14.36 -18.33 -64.57
N CYS A 8 13.16 -18.43 -65.14
CA CYS A 8 11.92 -18.08 -64.39
C CYS A 8 11.59 -19.05 -63.26
N VAL A 9 11.86 -20.35 -63.45
CA VAL A 9 11.63 -21.35 -62.40
C VAL A 9 12.67 -21.24 -61.26
N LEU A 10 13.92 -20.93 -61.59
CA LEU A 10 14.95 -20.65 -60.56
C LEU A 10 14.71 -19.34 -59.82
N CYS A 11 14.20 -18.27 -60.46
CA CYS A 11 13.81 -17.05 -59.78
C CYS A 11 12.54 -17.23 -58.90
N LEU A 12 11.58 -18.09 -59.30
CA LEU A 12 10.41 -18.40 -58.49
C LEU A 12 10.74 -19.30 -57.28
N ILE A 13 11.77 -20.15 -57.40
CA ILE A 13 12.26 -20.96 -56.27
C ILE A 13 13.11 -20.12 -55.30
N CYS A 14 13.87 -19.12 -55.78
CA CYS A 14 14.59 -18.18 -54.91
C CYS A 14 13.68 -17.16 -54.17
N LEU A 15 12.44 -16.97 -54.63
CA LEU A 15 11.48 -16.08 -53.93
C LEU A 15 10.72 -16.79 -52.80
N HIS A 16 10.90 -18.10 -52.59
CA HIS A 16 10.20 -18.86 -51.56
C HIS A 16 11.07 -19.41 -50.43
N THR A 17 12.33 -19.01 -50.35
CA THR A 17 13.20 -19.40 -49.23
C THR A 17 13.99 -18.22 -48.67
N GLN A 18 13.36 -17.08 -48.44
CA GLN A 18 13.73 -16.35 -47.26
C GLN A 18 12.99 -17.06 -46.11
N ALA A 19 13.58 -18.11 -45.59
CA ALA A 19 13.33 -18.55 -44.25
C ALA A 19 13.60 -17.31 -43.40
N VAL A 20 12.53 -16.64 -42.97
CA VAL A 20 12.60 -15.60 -41.98
C VAL A 20 13.16 -16.29 -40.75
N ILE A 21 14.50 -16.17 -40.54
CA ILE A 21 15.13 -16.68 -39.33
C ILE A 21 14.45 -15.93 -38.19
N TYR A 22 13.50 -16.59 -37.57
CA TYR A 22 12.84 -16.07 -36.40
C TYR A 22 13.87 -16.10 -35.28
N HIS A 23 14.42 -14.93 -34.97
CA HIS A 23 15.26 -14.83 -33.78
C HIS A 23 14.35 -14.81 -32.55
N LYS A 24 14.36 -15.92 -31.83
CA LYS A 24 13.81 -16.03 -30.47
C LYS A 24 14.29 -14.83 -29.65
N ARG A 25 13.36 -14.03 -29.12
CA ARG A 25 13.71 -12.99 -28.13
C ARG A 25 13.69 -13.64 -26.75
N ASP A 26 14.76 -13.43 -26.02
CA ASP A 26 14.98 -14.01 -24.69
C ASP A 26 15.38 -12.87 -23.76
N ILE A 27 14.46 -12.44 -22.90
CA ILE A 27 14.59 -11.28 -22.05
C ILE A 27 14.67 -11.76 -20.60
N ASN A 28 15.85 -11.59 -19.99
CA ASN A 28 16.05 -11.91 -18.59
C ASN A 28 15.76 -10.69 -17.72
N ASN A 29 15.10 -10.92 -16.58
CA ASN A 29 14.75 -9.88 -15.62
C ASN A 29 14.06 -8.67 -16.30
N PRO A 30 12.91 -8.87 -16.98
CA PRO A 30 12.24 -7.83 -17.73
C PRO A 30 11.91 -6.65 -16.81
N CYS A 31 12.37 -5.47 -17.20
CA CYS A 31 12.07 -4.23 -16.48
C CYS A 31 10.61 -3.84 -16.67
N PHE A 32 10.04 -3.12 -15.70
CA PHE A 32 8.65 -2.64 -15.75
C PHE A 32 8.51 -1.26 -15.10
N VAL A 33 7.41 -0.59 -15.37
CA VAL A 33 7.16 0.75 -14.81
C VAL A 33 6.66 0.66 -13.37
N THR A 34 5.55 -0.05 -13.14
CA THR A 34 4.98 -0.24 -11.80
C THR A 34 4.12 -1.50 -11.72
N SER A 35 3.77 -1.91 -10.51
CA SER A 35 2.90 -3.05 -10.24
C SER A 35 2.03 -2.82 -9.01
N ASN A 36 0.77 -3.23 -9.07
CA ASN A 36 -0.13 -3.22 -7.91
C ASN A 36 -0.16 -4.56 -7.16
N THR A 37 0.48 -5.61 -7.71
CA THR A 37 0.46 -6.95 -7.11
C THR A 37 1.83 -7.39 -6.60
N SER A 38 1.82 -8.16 -5.49
CA SER A 38 2.99 -8.88 -4.95
C SER A 38 2.90 -10.39 -5.19
N ARG A 39 1.86 -10.83 -5.90
CA ARG A 39 1.58 -12.25 -6.09
C ARG A 39 2.42 -12.89 -7.17
N ILE A 40 2.80 -12.11 -8.19
CA ILE A 40 3.55 -12.62 -9.33
C ILE A 40 4.62 -11.62 -9.77
N GLU A 41 5.82 -12.13 -10.10
CA GLU A 41 6.93 -11.35 -10.65
C GLU A 41 7.63 -12.16 -11.74
N PHE A 42 7.88 -11.52 -12.90
CA PHE A 42 8.54 -12.18 -14.04
C PHE A 42 10.06 -12.21 -13.88
N LYS A 43 10.65 -13.36 -14.15
CA LYS A 43 12.11 -13.59 -14.21
C LYS A 43 12.65 -13.57 -15.63
N ARG A 44 11.83 -14.05 -16.59
CA ARG A 44 12.25 -14.20 -17.98
C ARG A 44 11.05 -14.22 -18.90
N LEU A 45 11.20 -13.64 -20.08
CA LEU A 45 10.21 -13.71 -21.16
C LEU A 45 10.88 -14.28 -22.40
N ILE A 46 10.25 -15.28 -23.02
CA ILE A 46 10.72 -15.93 -24.23
C ILE A 46 9.64 -15.79 -25.29
N LEU A 47 9.93 -15.02 -26.33
CA LEU A 47 8.99 -14.77 -27.43
C LEU A 47 9.37 -15.61 -28.63
N THR A 48 8.40 -16.39 -29.13
CA THR A 48 8.52 -17.21 -30.34
C THR A 48 7.35 -16.92 -31.29
N GLU A 49 7.34 -17.52 -32.49
CA GLU A 49 6.21 -17.40 -33.41
C GLU A 49 4.95 -18.10 -32.91
N GLU A 50 5.10 -19.09 -32.05
CA GLU A 50 4.02 -19.95 -31.60
C GLU A 50 3.41 -19.48 -30.29
N GLN A 51 4.24 -18.92 -29.41
CA GLN A 51 3.84 -18.50 -28.07
C GLN A 51 4.80 -17.49 -27.44
N THR A 52 4.32 -16.84 -26.39
CA THR A 52 5.14 -16.08 -25.44
C THR A 52 5.16 -16.83 -24.12
N GLN A 53 6.33 -17.33 -23.73
CA GLN A 53 6.54 -17.98 -22.44
C GLN A 53 7.04 -16.96 -21.41
N ALA A 54 6.47 -17.00 -20.21
CA ALA A 54 6.85 -16.15 -19.08
C ALA A 54 7.22 -17.03 -17.87
N ASP A 55 8.52 -17.09 -17.58
CA ASP A 55 9.00 -17.71 -16.34
C ASP A 55 8.85 -16.69 -15.20
N ALA A 56 8.10 -17.05 -14.17
CA ALA A 56 7.72 -16.16 -13.08
C ALA A 56 7.87 -16.82 -11.71
N VAL A 57 7.81 -16.01 -10.67
CA VAL A 57 7.67 -16.48 -9.28
C VAL A 57 6.30 -16.07 -8.78
N PHE A 58 5.56 -17.05 -8.33
CA PHE A 58 4.28 -16.84 -7.66
C PHE A 58 4.47 -16.89 -6.15
N TYR A 59 3.91 -15.92 -5.43
CA TYR A 59 4.06 -15.75 -3.98
C TYR A 59 2.72 -15.89 -3.28
N GLY A 60 2.71 -16.53 -2.11
CA GLY A 60 1.53 -16.64 -1.28
C GLY A 60 1.80 -17.27 0.07
N THR A 61 0.75 -17.56 0.81
CA THR A 61 0.85 -18.21 2.11
C THR A 61 1.13 -19.71 1.94
N PRO A 62 2.07 -20.30 2.70
CA PRO A 62 2.29 -21.74 2.65
C PRO A 62 0.99 -22.53 2.80
N GLY A 63 0.79 -23.55 1.94
CA GLY A 63 -0.42 -24.35 1.89
C GLY A 63 -1.62 -23.73 1.14
N GLU A 64 -1.54 -22.46 0.75
CA GLU A 64 -2.53 -21.81 -0.10
C GLU A 64 -2.57 -22.46 -1.49
N VAL A 65 -3.75 -22.55 -2.07
CA VAL A 65 -3.96 -23.09 -3.42
C VAL A 65 -3.52 -22.06 -4.45
N ALA A 66 -2.71 -22.48 -5.41
CA ALA A 66 -2.18 -21.63 -6.46
C ALA A 66 -3.09 -21.64 -7.69
N VAL A 67 -3.86 -20.57 -7.88
CA VAL A 67 -4.83 -20.40 -8.97
C VAL A 67 -4.58 -19.08 -9.69
N ILE A 68 -4.81 -19.07 -10.99
CA ILE A 68 -4.84 -17.88 -11.84
C ILE A 68 -6.08 -17.93 -12.74
N SER A 69 -6.68 -16.79 -13.03
CA SER A 69 -7.89 -16.72 -13.85
C SER A 69 -7.59 -16.85 -15.35
N SER A 70 -8.51 -17.45 -16.11
CA SER A 70 -8.45 -17.55 -17.58
C SER A 70 -8.56 -16.20 -18.28
N ASP A 71 -9.05 -15.15 -17.59
CA ASP A 71 -9.10 -13.79 -18.11
C ASP A 71 -7.73 -13.06 -18.02
N THR A 72 -6.67 -13.79 -17.69
CA THR A 72 -5.31 -13.26 -17.64
C THR A 72 -4.72 -13.11 -19.04
N TYR A 73 -4.07 -11.97 -19.30
CA TYR A 73 -3.44 -11.68 -20.60
C TYR A 73 -2.26 -10.72 -20.48
N LEU A 74 -1.44 -10.71 -21.51
CA LEU A 74 -0.53 -9.61 -21.82
C LEU A 74 -1.21 -8.67 -22.81
N THR A 75 -0.94 -7.36 -22.73
CA THR A 75 -1.58 -6.40 -23.64
C THR A 75 -0.61 -5.32 -24.12
N SER A 76 -0.78 -4.90 -25.39
CA SER A 76 -0.12 -3.73 -25.95
C SER A 76 -1.16 -2.88 -26.68
N GLY A 77 -1.48 -1.72 -26.11
CA GLY A 77 -2.60 -0.91 -26.56
C GLY A 77 -3.93 -1.66 -26.48
N THR A 78 -4.59 -1.89 -27.62
CA THR A 78 -5.85 -2.62 -27.70
C THR A 78 -5.69 -4.13 -27.96
N GLN A 79 -4.48 -4.60 -28.26
CA GLN A 79 -4.22 -6.00 -28.54
C GLN A 79 -4.02 -6.77 -27.22
N LYS A 80 -4.75 -7.90 -27.09
CA LYS A 80 -4.62 -8.81 -25.96
C LYS A 80 -3.99 -10.11 -26.43
N PHE A 81 -3.09 -10.67 -25.62
CA PHE A 81 -2.43 -11.95 -25.81
C PHE A 81 -2.80 -12.83 -24.63
N MET A 82 -3.80 -13.70 -24.82
CA MET A 82 -4.44 -14.45 -23.74
C MET A 82 -3.51 -15.51 -23.15
N LEU A 83 -3.65 -15.77 -21.85
CA LEU A 83 -3.06 -16.91 -21.18
C LEU A 83 -3.66 -18.21 -21.77
N ARG A 84 -2.78 -19.14 -22.17
CA ARG A 84 -3.15 -20.44 -22.73
C ARG A 84 -2.95 -21.57 -21.75
N GLU A 85 -1.79 -21.58 -21.11
CA GLU A 85 -1.34 -22.68 -20.25
C GLU A 85 -0.51 -22.17 -19.08
N SER A 86 -0.52 -22.95 -17.99
CA SER A 86 0.40 -22.81 -16.86
C SER A 86 0.84 -24.21 -16.40
N ASP A 87 2.10 -24.33 -15.99
CA ASP A 87 2.65 -25.61 -15.51
C ASP A 87 2.22 -25.96 -14.06
N CYS A 88 2.09 -24.97 -13.18
CA CYS A 88 1.85 -25.17 -11.75
C CYS A 88 0.58 -24.47 -11.23
N LEU A 89 0.13 -23.39 -11.90
CA LEU A 89 -1.09 -22.69 -11.49
C LEU A 89 -2.31 -23.34 -12.15
N SER A 90 -3.32 -23.66 -11.38
CA SER A 90 -4.60 -24.08 -11.95
C SER A 90 -5.33 -22.89 -12.55
N ILE A 91 -5.68 -22.95 -13.84
CA ILE A 91 -6.48 -21.92 -14.50
C ILE A 91 -7.95 -22.18 -14.15
N ASP A 92 -8.59 -21.19 -13.50
CA ASP A 92 -9.98 -21.24 -13.01
C ASP A 92 -10.30 -22.47 -12.13
N GLY A 93 -9.27 -23.10 -11.54
CA GLY A 93 -9.46 -24.34 -10.78
C GLY A 93 -9.78 -25.58 -11.61
N GLN A 94 -9.55 -25.56 -12.91
CA GLN A 94 -9.88 -26.67 -13.83
C GLN A 94 -8.95 -27.87 -13.70
N THR A 95 -7.73 -27.66 -13.25
CA THR A 95 -6.76 -28.72 -12.93
C THR A 95 -6.64 -28.87 -11.43
N GLU A 96 -6.13 -30.03 -10.94
CA GLU A 96 -5.80 -30.16 -9.51
C GLU A 96 -4.70 -29.15 -9.16
N PRO A 97 -4.99 -28.13 -8.34
CA PRO A 97 -4.07 -27.04 -8.12
C PRO A 97 -2.95 -27.43 -7.17
N GLU A 98 -1.72 -27.03 -7.49
CA GLU A 98 -0.62 -27.15 -6.55
C GLU A 98 -0.79 -26.20 -5.36
N ARG A 99 -0.16 -26.56 -4.24
CA ARG A 99 -0.14 -25.74 -3.04
C ARG A 99 1.18 -25.00 -2.92
N ILE A 100 1.12 -23.77 -2.49
CA ILE A 100 2.31 -22.96 -2.24
C ILE A 100 3.17 -23.65 -1.18
N PRO A 101 4.46 -23.90 -1.49
CA PRO A 101 5.40 -24.54 -0.56
C PRO A 101 5.62 -23.75 0.73
N GLU A 102 6.27 -24.37 1.73
CA GLU A 102 6.67 -23.72 3.00
C GLU A 102 7.54 -22.46 2.81
N SER A 103 8.23 -22.36 1.67
CA SER A 103 9.00 -21.16 1.31
C SER A 103 8.14 -19.92 1.00
N GLY A 104 6.82 -20.07 0.86
CA GLY A 104 5.90 -19.01 0.45
C GLY A 104 6.06 -18.57 -1.01
N ARG A 105 6.80 -19.34 -1.83
CA ARG A 105 7.03 -19.02 -3.24
C ARG A 105 7.05 -20.28 -4.10
N MET A 106 6.62 -20.15 -5.34
CA MET A 106 6.60 -21.21 -6.33
C MET A 106 7.09 -20.65 -7.69
N GLU A 107 7.99 -21.35 -8.34
CA GLU A 107 8.39 -21.04 -9.72
C GLU A 107 7.27 -21.51 -10.64
N VAL A 108 6.89 -20.70 -11.61
CA VAL A 108 5.78 -20.99 -12.53
C VAL A 108 6.15 -20.56 -13.95
N THR A 109 5.66 -21.31 -14.93
CA THR A 109 5.74 -20.95 -16.33
C THR A 109 4.34 -20.68 -16.87
N LEU A 110 4.14 -19.51 -17.44
CA LEU A 110 2.89 -19.10 -18.10
C LEU A 110 3.13 -19.04 -19.60
N SER A 111 2.24 -19.63 -20.39
CA SER A 111 2.26 -19.57 -21.85
C SER A 111 1.11 -18.71 -22.35
N PHE A 112 1.47 -17.64 -23.05
CA PHE A 112 0.53 -16.70 -23.68
C PHE A 112 0.52 -16.83 -25.20
N GLU A 113 -0.46 -16.24 -25.85
CA GLU A 113 -0.45 -16.04 -27.29
C GLU A 113 0.81 -15.33 -27.77
N PRO A 114 1.27 -15.58 -29.02
CA PRO A 114 2.50 -14.99 -29.52
C PRO A 114 2.37 -13.48 -29.66
N ILE A 115 3.38 -12.76 -29.18
CA ILE A 115 3.47 -11.30 -29.29
C ILE A 115 4.20 -10.94 -30.59
N PRO A 116 3.65 -10.02 -31.42
CA PRO A 116 4.31 -9.53 -32.63
C PRO A 116 5.69 -8.90 -32.36
N ARG A 117 6.59 -8.97 -33.35
CA ARG A 117 7.98 -8.49 -33.19
C ARG A 117 8.13 -7.00 -32.99
N ASP A 118 7.23 -6.21 -33.52
CA ASP A 118 7.18 -4.75 -33.42
C ASP A 118 6.75 -4.27 -32.05
N VAL A 119 6.09 -5.11 -31.26
CA VAL A 119 5.74 -4.82 -29.88
C VAL A 119 6.99 -4.78 -29.01
N GLN A 120 7.18 -3.67 -28.29
CA GLN A 120 8.33 -3.45 -27.40
C GLN A 120 7.94 -3.41 -25.92
N ILE A 121 6.68 -3.13 -25.63
CA ILE A 121 6.17 -2.96 -24.27
C ILE A 121 4.81 -3.64 -24.16
N VAL A 122 4.59 -4.34 -23.06
CA VAL A 122 3.30 -4.94 -22.72
C VAL A 122 2.95 -4.68 -21.25
N ASP A 123 1.66 -4.73 -20.94
CA ASP A 123 1.16 -4.82 -19.58
C ASP A 123 0.70 -6.25 -19.31
N PHE A 124 0.86 -6.71 -18.08
CA PHE A 124 0.23 -7.92 -17.56
C PHE A 124 -1.02 -7.57 -16.79
N VAL A 125 -2.12 -8.26 -17.10
CA VAL A 125 -3.43 -8.04 -16.48
C VAL A 125 -4.06 -9.37 -16.12
N SER A 126 -4.56 -9.51 -14.89
CA SER A 126 -5.44 -10.57 -14.44
C SER A 126 -6.67 -9.90 -13.85
N GLU A 127 -7.76 -9.86 -14.62
CA GLU A 127 -8.91 -8.99 -14.30
C GLU A 127 -9.63 -9.43 -13.03
N GLN A 128 -9.88 -10.72 -12.86
CA GLN A 128 -10.59 -11.26 -11.71
C GLN A 128 -9.83 -11.05 -10.39
N GLU A 129 -8.50 -11.18 -10.40
CA GLU A 129 -7.65 -10.93 -9.26
C GLU A 129 -7.33 -9.44 -9.07
N GLY A 130 -7.58 -8.62 -10.08
CA GLY A 130 -7.24 -7.21 -10.11
C GLY A 130 -5.72 -6.95 -10.16
N TRP A 131 -4.93 -7.93 -10.65
CA TRP A 131 -3.47 -7.78 -10.72
C TRP A 131 -3.05 -7.11 -12.01
N LYS A 132 -2.17 -6.14 -11.87
CA LYS A 132 -1.59 -5.44 -13.03
C LYS A 132 -0.10 -5.18 -12.83
N ILE A 133 0.67 -5.36 -13.90
CA ILE A 133 2.06 -4.93 -14.02
C ILE A 133 2.16 -4.10 -15.30
N TRP A 134 2.45 -2.82 -15.18
CA TRP A 134 2.48 -1.89 -16.29
C TRP A 134 3.87 -1.72 -16.89
N GLY A 135 3.92 -1.61 -18.20
CA GLY A 135 5.10 -1.20 -18.95
C GLY A 135 6.25 -2.20 -18.90
N ILE A 136 5.95 -3.50 -18.98
CA ILE A 136 6.95 -4.56 -19.05
C ILE A 136 7.73 -4.42 -20.35
N GLN A 137 9.05 -4.24 -20.24
CA GLN A 137 9.93 -4.07 -21.40
C GLN A 137 10.24 -5.42 -22.04
N LEU A 138 10.00 -5.53 -23.34
CA LEU A 138 10.35 -6.71 -24.14
C LEU A 138 11.79 -6.59 -24.71
N ASN A 139 12.66 -5.95 -23.94
CA ASN A 139 14.10 -5.81 -24.17
C ASN A 139 14.79 -5.69 -22.81
N GLU A 140 16.11 -5.58 -22.78
CA GLU A 140 16.89 -5.47 -21.54
C GLU A 140 17.03 -4.02 -21.02
N ALA A 141 16.35 -3.04 -21.64
CA ALA A 141 16.46 -1.65 -21.25
C ALA A 141 15.52 -1.30 -20.09
N GLU A 142 15.90 -0.30 -19.28
CA GLU A 142 14.98 0.34 -18.35
C GLU A 142 13.88 1.08 -19.11
N PRO A 143 12.64 1.16 -18.55
CA PRO A 143 11.61 2.03 -19.09
C PRO A 143 12.14 3.46 -19.22
N TYR A 144 11.95 4.05 -20.40
CA TYR A 144 12.35 5.44 -20.60
C TYR A 144 11.51 6.39 -19.74
N VAL A 145 12.19 7.20 -18.95
CA VAL A 145 11.57 8.27 -18.15
C VAL A 145 12.37 9.54 -18.38
N TYR A 146 11.68 10.60 -18.80
CA TYR A 146 12.31 11.91 -18.89
C TYR A 146 12.64 12.41 -17.48
N VAL A 147 13.92 12.63 -17.22
CA VAL A 147 14.44 13.25 -16.01
C VAL A 147 14.92 14.64 -16.38
N PRO A 148 14.39 15.72 -15.79
CA PRO A 148 14.86 17.07 -16.05
C PRO A 148 16.37 17.21 -15.76
N SER A 149 17.10 17.91 -16.63
CA SER A 149 18.56 18.01 -16.56
C SER A 149 19.08 18.62 -15.25
N PHE A 150 18.31 19.51 -14.61
CA PHE A 150 18.67 20.08 -13.33
C PHE A 150 18.67 19.05 -12.18
N LEU A 151 17.93 17.93 -12.33
CA LEU A 151 17.96 16.82 -11.38
C LEU A 151 19.17 15.92 -11.61
N GLU A 152 19.54 15.68 -12.88
CA GLU A 152 20.69 14.85 -13.24
C GLU A 152 22.03 15.45 -12.75
N THR A 153 22.08 16.77 -12.61
CA THR A 153 23.27 17.49 -12.10
C THR A 153 23.31 17.62 -10.58
N GLN A 154 22.31 17.11 -9.86
CA GLN A 154 22.33 17.11 -8.40
C GLN A 154 23.34 16.08 -7.87
N TYR A 155 24.39 16.57 -7.23
CA TYR A 155 25.37 15.71 -6.55
C TYR A 155 24.84 15.32 -5.17
N LEU A 156 25.06 14.05 -4.81
CA LEU A 156 24.81 13.58 -3.46
C LEU A 156 25.77 14.31 -2.48
N THR A 157 25.20 15.05 -1.56
CA THR A 157 25.96 15.61 -0.42
C THR A 157 25.64 14.79 0.81
N PRO A 158 26.63 14.12 1.41
CA PRO A 158 26.39 13.31 2.61
C PRO A 158 25.85 14.14 3.77
N THR A 159 24.86 13.60 4.48
CA THR A 159 24.26 14.25 5.65
C THR A 159 25.25 14.28 6.80
N SER A 160 25.64 15.47 7.25
CA SER A 160 26.65 15.66 8.29
C SER A 160 26.16 15.30 9.69
N SER A 161 24.92 15.67 10.00
CA SER A 161 24.27 15.43 11.30
C SER A 161 22.76 15.46 11.14
N LEU A 162 22.04 14.84 12.07
CA LEU A 162 20.59 15.01 12.19
C LEU A 162 20.26 16.31 12.92
N PRO A 163 19.08 16.91 12.68
CA PRO A 163 18.57 18.00 13.51
C PRO A 163 18.45 17.57 14.98
N GLU A 164 18.60 18.51 15.91
CA GLU A 164 18.35 18.24 17.32
C GLU A 164 16.86 17.91 17.58
N PRO A 165 16.54 16.82 18.30
CA PRO A 165 15.18 16.45 18.64
C PRO A 165 14.54 17.51 19.53
N ARG A 166 13.47 18.16 19.03
CA ARG A 166 12.70 19.14 19.79
C ARG A 166 11.23 19.12 19.39
N LEU A 167 10.38 19.45 20.35
CA LEU A 167 8.98 19.71 20.08
C LEU A 167 8.86 21.04 19.34
N GLN A 168 8.40 20.99 18.12
CA GLN A 168 8.23 22.15 17.25
C GLN A 168 7.05 21.90 16.32
N PRO A 169 5.79 22.05 16.82
CA PRO A 169 4.64 21.84 15.97
C PRO A 169 4.66 22.77 14.77
N GLY A 170 4.39 22.21 13.60
CA GLY A 170 4.35 23.00 12.37
C GLY A 170 3.77 22.24 11.20
N ARG A 171 3.32 22.99 10.21
CA ARG A 171 2.80 22.47 8.95
C ARG A 171 3.95 22.27 7.98
N THR A 172 4.10 21.06 7.47
CA THR A 172 5.04 20.72 6.41
C THR A 172 4.29 20.54 5.10
N ILE A 173 4.88 20.99 4.00
CA ILE A 173 4.33 20.90 2.65
C ILE A 173 5.23 20.02 1.80
N ILE A 174 4.63 19.06 1.08
CA ILE A 174 5.33 18.22 0.12
C ILE A 174 4.66 18.38 -1.23
N ASN A 175 5.38 18.95 -2.19
CA ASN A 175 5.01 18.97 -3.59
C ASN A 175 5.74 17.83 -4.30
N GLY A 176 5.02 16.96 -4.99
CA GLY A 176 5.61 15.80 -5.61
C GLY A 176 5.32 15.68 -7.09
N TYR A 177 6.24 15.05 -7.81
CA TYR A 177 6.12 14.72 -9.23
C TYR A 177 6.54 13.27 -9.44
N ILE A 178 5.65 12.45 -10.01
CA ILE A 178 5.92 11.05 -10.33
C ILE A 178 6.33 10.96 -11.78
N LEU A 179 7.65 10.86 -12.01
CA LEU A 179 8.22 10.74 -13.34
C LEU A 179 7.97 9.34 -13.90
N GLY A 180 7.41 9.26 -15.10
CA GLY A 180 6.96 8.00 -15.71
C GLY A 180 5.52 7.62 -15.35
N TYR A 181 4.76 8.53 -14.75
CA TYR A 181 3.33 8.37 -14.51
C TYR A 181 2.53 8.46 -15.82
N SER A 182 1.48 7.67 -15.92
CA SER A 182 0.44 7.77 -16.93
C SER A 182 -0.94 7.60 -16.24
N GLU A 183 -1.96 8.30 -16.72
CA GLU A 183 -3.30 8.35 -16.08
C GLU A 183 -4.01 6.98 -16.07
N ASP A 184 -3.69 6.13 -17.05
CA ASP A 184 -4.19 4.75 -17.15
C ASP A 184 -3.59 3.79 -16.13
N MET A 185 -2.49 4.22 -15.46
CA MET A 185 -1.93 3.50 -14.32
C MET A 185 -2.76 3.79 -13.07
N GLU A 186 -3.74 2.99 -12.76
CA GLU A 186 -4.57 3.08 -11.54
C GLU A 186 -3.70 3.07 -10.26
N MET A 187 -3.01 4.22 -9.98
CA MET A 187 -2.03 4.27 -8.91
C MET A 187 -2.65 4.61 -7.57
N GLU A 188 -2.38 3.76 -6.58
CA GLU A 188 -2.62 4.08 -5.17
C GLU A 188 -1.39 4.78 -4.60
N VAL A 189 -1.56 6.01 -4.13
CA VAL A 189 -0.51 6.76 -3.42
C VAL A 189 -0.99 7.04 -2.00
N VAL A 190 -0.25 6.56 -1.01
CA VAL A 190 -0.59 6.70 0.41
C VAL A 190 0.56 7.35 1.16
N PHE A 191 0.27 8.45 1.81
CA PHE A 191 1.21 9.14 2.69
C PHE A 191 0.97 8.76 4.15
N ARG A 192 2.04 8.47 4.89
CA ARG A 192 2.04 8.22 6.34
C ARG A 192 3.19 8.96 6.99
N HIS A 193 2.97 9.49 8.17
CA HIS A 193 4.05 10.05 8.99
C HIS A 193 3.93 9.56 10.44
N ALA A 194 5.02 9.57 11.16
CA ALA A 194 5.02 9.25 12.58
C ALA A 194 4.33 10.36 13.35
N ASP A 195 3.27 10.03 14.08
CA ASP A 195 2.63 10.93 15.05
C ASP A 195 2.61 10.24 16.42
N TRP A 196 3.42 10.75 17.32
CA TRP A 196 3.59 10.19 18.67
C TRP A 196 2.33 10.20 19.53
N LEU A 197 1.55 11.22 19.36
CA LEU A 197 0.35 11.45 20.16
C LEU A 197 -0.88 10.79 19.53
N PHE A 198 -0.87 10.60 18.21
CA PHE A 198 -1.96 10.03 17.42
C PHE A 198 -1.48 8.86 16.56
N PRO A 199 -1.11 7.71 17.17
CA PRO A 199 -0.46 6.59 16.49
C PRO A 199 -1.32 5.91 15.41
N ASN A 200 -2.60 6.23 15.35
CA ASN A 200 -3.56 5.64 14.42
C ASN A 200 -3.71 6.44 13.11
N ASP A 201 -2.71 7.20 12.69
CA ASP A 201 -2.71 7.78 11.34
C ASP A 201 -2.41 6.66 10.32
N TRP A 202 -3.48 6.00 9.86
CA TRP A 202 -3.47 4.87 8.93
C TRP A 202 -2.97 5.22 7.53
N GLY A 203 -2.54 6.44 7.35
CA GLY A 203 -2.15 7.00 6.08
C GLY A 203 -3.31 7.70 5.38
N ARG A 204 -2.94 8.65 4.55
CA ARG A 204 -3.85 9.43 3.74
C ARG A 204 -3.59 9.14 2.28
N ASN A 205 -4.65 8.82 1.54
CA ASN A 205 -4.53 8.71 0.10
C ASN A 205 -4.24 10.08 -0.49
N VAL A 206 -3.30 10.12 -1.39
CA VAL A 206 -2.83 11.31 -2.07
C VAL A 206 -3.40 11.32 -3.48
N LYS A 207 -4.12 12.37 -3.84
CA LYS A 207 -4.61 12.52 -5.20
C LYS A 207 -3.47 12.93 -6.12
N VAL A 208 -3.19 12.10 -7.12
CA VAL A 208 -2.26 12.40 -8.22
C VAL A 208 -3.05 13.07 -9.34
N ARG A 209 -2.50 14.14 -9.92
CA ARG A 209 -3.08 14.82 -11.09
C ARG A 209 -2.63 14.14 -12.38
N GLN A 210 -3.24 14.50 -13.49
CA GLN A 210 -2.94 13.94 -14.82
C GLN A 210 -1.49 14.10 -15.24
N ASP A 211 -0.83 15.13 -14.77
CA ASP A 211 0.59 15.39 -15.02
C ASP A 211 1.55 14.65 -14.07
N GLY A 212 1.03 13.76 -13.23
CA GLY A 212 1.81 13.03 -12.23
C GLY A 212 2.14 13.85 -10.97
N SER A 213 1.66 15.10 -10.88
CA SER A 213 1.91 15.92 -9.70
C SER A 213 0.97 15.61 -8.54
N PHE A 214 1.44 15.82 -7.31
CA PHE A 214 0.64 15.70 -6.10
C PHE A 214 1.06 16.74 -5.05
N HIS A 215 0.18 16.96 -4.08
CA HIS A 215 0.39 17.91 -2.99
C HIS A 215 -0.05 17.30 -1.66
N ILE A 216 0.80 17.41 -0.64
CA ILE A 216 0.54 16.90 0.71
C ILE A 216 0.82 18.01 1.72
N GLU A 217 -0.10 18.19 2.65
CA GLU A 217 0.10 19.01 3.83
C GLU A 217 0.03 18.13 5.07
N ALA A 218 1.02 18.22 5.94
CA ALA A 218 1.07 17.45 7.19
C ALA A 218 1.34 18.36 8.39
N GLU A 219 0.54 18.20 9.45
CA GLU A 219 0.81 18.81 10.74
C GLU A 219 1.70 17.87 11.54
N LEU A 220 2.91 18.28 11.80
CA LEU A 220 3.89 17.51 12.55
C LEU A 220 4.09 18.11 13.93
N LEU A 221 4.29 17.27 14.93
CA LEU A 221 4.66 17.70 16.30
C LEU A 221 6.16 18.01 16.38
N MET A 222 6.97 17.25 15.65
CA MET A 222 8.42 17.34 15.61
C MET A 222 8.95 16.75 14.30
N ALA A 223 10.23 16.93 14.01
CA ALA A 223 10.89 16.27 12.90
C ALA A 223 10.83 14.75 13.05
N GLY A 224 10.75 14.03 11.93
CA GLY A 224 10.69 12.57 11.97
C GLY A 224 10.45 11.90 10.63
N GLY A 225 10.40 10.57 10.69
CA GLY A 225 10.20 9.71 9.54
C GLY A 225 8.79 9.78 8.97
N ALA A 226 8.70 9.66 7.66
CA ALA A 226 7.45 9.51 6.93
C ALA A 226 7.63 8.51 5.79
N LYS A 227 6.53 8.02 5.25
CA LYS A 227 6.52 7.04 4.16
C LYS A 227 5.53 7.48 3.10
N LEU A 228 5.99 7.45 1.86
CA LEU A 228 5.14 7.60 0.69
C LEU A 228 5.09 6.25 -0.02
N GLN A 229 3.96 5.57 0.06
CA GLN A 229 3.72 4.31 -0.64
C GLN A 229 3.10 4.62 -1.99
N ILE A 230 3.67 4.08 -3.06
CA ILE A 230 3.17 4.16 -4.42
C ILE A 230 2.97 2.73 -4.91
N ASN A 231 1.71 2.29 -5.02
CA ASN A 231 1.38 0.88 -5.22
C ASN A 231 2.11 0.00 -4.18
N ARG A 232 3.01 -0.88 -4.63
CA ARG A 232 3.81 -1.76 -3.77
C ARG A 232 5.10 -1.13 -3.25
N ALA A 233 5.57 -0.09 -3.92
CA ALA A 233 6.84 0.53 -3.61
C ALA A 233 6.70 1.57 -2.50
N GLN A 234 7.74 1.74 -1.71
CA GLN A 234 7.78 2.70 -0.62
C GLN A 234 8.99 3.61 -0.78
N LEU A 235 8.77 4.89 -0.61
CA LEU A 235 9.79 5.91 -0.46
C LEU A 235 9.79 6.39 0.98
N ASP A 236 10.91 6.20 1.66
CA ASP A 236 11.11 6.72 3.01
C ASP A 236 11.52 8.19 2.94
N LEU A 237 10.94 8.99 3.84
CA LEU A 237 11.13 10.43 3.92
C LEU A 237 11.49 10.83 5.35
N PHE A 238 12.24 11.90 5.49
CA PHE A 238 12.42 12.62 6.74
C PHE A 238 11.87 14.02 6.59
N LEU A 239 10.97 14.40 7.50
CA LEU A 239 10.23 15.66 7.45
C LEU A 239 10.56 16.53 8.66
N VAL A 240 10.60 17.84 8.43
CA VAL A 240 10.80 18.85 9.46
C VAL A 240 9.59 19.78 9.50
N PRO A 241 9.02 20.06 10.70
CA PRO A 241 7.92 20.98 10.85
C PRO A 241 8.24 22.38 10.33
N GLY A 242 7.31 22.97 9.57
CA GLY A 242 7.45 24.32 9.04
C GLY A 242 8.21 24.41 7.72
N GLU A 243 8.73 23.29 7.21
CA GLU A 243 9.47 23.27 5.95
C GLU A 243 8.61 22.85 4.75
N GLU A 244 9.01 23.31 3.58
CA GLU A 244 8.48 22.90 2.30
C GLU A 244 9.52 22.10 1.53
N MET A 245 9.07 21.01 0.88
CA MET A 245 9.90 20.12 0.11
C MET A 245 9.26 19.80 -1.22
N THR A 246 10.06 19.77 -2.28
CA THR A 246 9.67 19.21 -3.58
C THR A 246 10.37 17.89 -3.80
N VAL A 247 9.64 16.85 -4.22
CA VAL A 247 10.17 15.53 -4.53
C VAL A 247 9.83 15.11 -5.96
N TYR A 248 10.84 14.65 -6.70
CA TYR A 248 10.71 14.07 -8.04
C TYR A 248 11.02 12.58 -7.96
N ILE A 249 10.05 11.73 -8.25
CA ILE A 249 10.12 10.28 -8.03
C ILE A 249 10.25 9.57 -9.37
N HIS A 250 11.32 8.80 -9.55
CA HIS A 250 11.50 7.94 -10.72
C HIS A 250 10.73 6.64 -10.51
N LEU A 251 9.49 6.59 -11.01
CA LEU A 251 8.55 5.51 -10.74
C LEU A 251 9.11 4.12 -11.07
N PRO A 252 9.70 3.85 -12.25
CA PRO A 252 10.25 2.53 -12.55
C PRO A 252 11.34 2.09 -11.57
N ARG A 253 12.31 2.94 -11.26
CA ARG A 253 13.40 2.58 -10.33
C ARG A 253 12.88 2.32 -8.92
N LEU A 254 11.92 3.12 -8.45
CA LEU A 254 11.27 2.91 -7.17
C LEU A 254 10.53 1.57 -7.15
N SER A 255 9.74 1.28 -8.20
CA SER A 255 8.96 0.03 -8.32
C SER A 255 9.85 -1.20 -8.40
N MET A 256 10.90 -1.16 -9.24
CA MET A 256 11.85 -2.27 -9.38
C MET A 256 12.71 -2.49 -8.13
N SER A 257 12.97 -1.44 -7.35
CA SER A 257 13.66 -1.60 -6.05
C SER A 257 12.83 -2.33 -5.00
N ALA A 258 11.50 -2.36 -5.17
CA ALA A 258 10.57 -3.11 -4.32
C ALA A 258 10.29 -4.53 -4.83
N SER A 259 10.75 -4.89 -6.03
CA SER A 259 10.63 -6.23 -6.60
C SER A 259 11.56 -7.21 -5.89
N ARG A 260 11.07 -8.39 -5.56
CA ARG A 260 11.89 -9.47 -4.99
C ARG A 260 12.87 -10.05 -5.99
N VAL A 261 12.54 -9.98 -7.29
CA VAL A 261 13.39 -10.44 -8.39
C VAL A 261 14.44 -9.40 -8.76
N LEU A 262 14.05 -8.11 -8.89
CA LEU A 262 14.89 -7.05 -9.46
C LEU A 262 15.60 -6.19 -8.41
N SER A 263 15.21 -6.23 -7.13
CA SER A 263 15.72 -5.30 -6.10
C SER A 263 17.24 -5.25 -6.01
N HIS A 264 17.93 -6.36 -6.24
CA HIS A 264 19.39 -6.43 -6.18
C HIS A 264 20.08 -5.59 -7.29
N LEU A 265 19.39 -5.32 -8.43
CA LEU A 265 19.87 -4.48 -9.53
C LEU A 265 19.57 -2.99 -9.31
N TYR A 266 18.59 -2.69 -8.45
CA TYR A 266 18.07 -1.33 -8.27
C TYR A 266 18.32 -0.74 -6.88
N ARG A 267 18.96 -1.49 -5.99
CA ARG A 267 19.22 -1.09 -4.60
C ARG A 267 19.92 0.26 -4.50
N ASP A 268 20.97 0.47 -5.27
CA ASP A 268 21.84 1.66 -5.17
C ASP A 268 21.52 2.72 -6.25
N LYS A 269 20.47 2.54 -7.03
CA LYS A 269 20.04 3.52 -8.02
C LYS A 269 19.25 4.65 -7.37
N GLN A 270 19.44 5.87 -7.87
CA GLN A 270 18.67 7.04 -7.43
C GLN A 270 17.19 6.87 -7.82
N LYS A 271 16.30 6.88 -6.83
CA LYS A 271 14.86 6.66 -7.00
C LYS A 271 14.06 7.97 -6.88
N ALA A 272 14.60 8.97 -6.22
CA ALA A 272 13.99 10.28 -6.10
C ALA A 272 15.03 11.38 -5.88
N TRP A 273 14.68 12.61 -6.25
CA TRP A 273 15.47 13.83 -6.02
C TRP A 273 14.65 14.81 -5.21
N PHE A 274 15.32 15.64 -4.42
CA PHE A 274 14.67 16.54 -3.48
C PHE A 274 15.19 17.97 -3.64
N ASP A 275 14.29 18.92 -3.40
CA ASP A 275 14.61 20.34 -3.23
C ASP A 275 13.88 20.86 -1.99
N GLY A 276 14.57 21.64 -1.15
CA GLY A 276 14.05 22.04 0.17
C GLY A 276 14.06 20.91 1.21
N GLY A 277 13.63 21.24 2.42
CA GLY A 277 13.64 20.32 3.57
C GLY A 277 15.04 19.74 3.86
N GLU A 278 15.07 18.59 4.52
CA GLU A 278 16.30 17.82 4.75
C GLU A 278 16.70 17.03 3.49
N LYS A 279 16.96 17.77 2.39
CA LYS A 279 17.18 17.16 1.06
C LYS A 279 18.33 16.15 1.03
N ASN A 280 19.42 16.38 1.79
CA ASN A 280 20.57 15.48 1.78
C ASN A 280 20.19 14.12 2.37
N LEU A 281 19.58 14.10 3.56
CA LEU A 281 19.10 12.88 4.21
C LEU A 281 18.04 12.17 3.34
N ASN A 282 17.08 12.91 2.79
CA ASN A 282 16.05 12.35 1.92
C ASN A 282 16.65 11.76 0.63
N THR A 283 17.70 12.37 0.06
CA THR A 283 18.42 11.83 -1.10
C THR A 283 19.14 10.52 -0.76
N GLU A 284 19.78 10.43 0.40
CA GLU A 284 20.42 9.22 0.89
C GLU A 284 19.41 8.11 1.16
N LEU A 285 18.27 8.44 1.81
CA LEU A 285 17.17 7.50 2.04
C LEU A 285 16.56 6.98 0.72
N ALA A 286 16.36 7.87 -0.27
CA ALA A 286 15.85 7.47 -1.56
C ALA A 286 16.83 6.59 -2.35
N ARG A 287 18.14 6.77 -2.18
CA ARG A 287 19.17 5.99 -2.87
C ARG A 287 19.37 4.62 -2.23
N TRP A 288 19.57 4.58 -0.94
CA TRP A 288 19.96 3.36 -0.24
C TRP A 288 18.84 2.74 0.61
N GLY A 289 17.82 3.53 0.99
CA GLY A 289 16.79 3.10 1.93
C GLY A 289 17.35 2.81 3.31
N TYR A 290 16.65 2.02 4.07
CA TYR A 290 17.19 1.28 5.19
C TYR A 290 16.69 -0.16 5.16
N PRO A 291 17.50 -1.13 5.63
CA PRO A 291 17.12 -2.53 5.58
C PRO A 291 15.87 -2.76 6.43
N LEU A 292 14.87 -3.34 5.81
CA LEU A 292 13.67 -3.78 6.49
C LEU A 292 14.03 -4.99 7.37
N VAL A 293 14.10 -4.80 8.67
CA VAL A 293 14.10 -5.88 9.68
C VAL A 293 15.29 -6.83 9.70
N ALA A 294 16.01 -6.82 10.79
CA ALA A 294 16.86 -7.94 11.14
C ALA A 294 16.02 -9.08 11.75
N ASP A 295 16.13 -10.27 11.19
CA ASP A 295 15.46 -11.50 11.66
C ASP A 295 16.19 -12.20 12.83
N SER A 296 17.42 -11.76 13.11
CA SER A 296 18.29 -12.32 14.15
C SER A 296 19.38 -11.32 14.56
N ASP A 297 19.95 -11.50 15.75
CA ASP A 297 21.08 -10.70 16.23
C ASP A 297 22.31 -10.78 15.31
N LYS A 298 22.54 -11.94 14.70
CA LYS A 298 23.60 -12.11 13.71
C LYS A 298 23.35 -11.28 12.45
N HIS A 299 22.11 -11.25 11.99
CA HIS A 299 21.72 -10.44 10.84
C HIS A 299 21.82 -8.94 11.17
N MET A 300 21.34 -8.53 12.36
CA MET A 300 21.46 -7.14 12.84
C MET A 300 22.92 -6.68 12.86
N ASN A 301 23.82 -7.47 13.45
CA ASN A 301 25.25 -7.11 13.51
C ASN A 301 25.86 -7.00 12.10
N LYS A 302 25.45 -7.84 11.16
CA LYS A 302 25.89 -7.73 9.76
C LYS A 302 25.40 -6.45 9.11
N LEU A 303 24.15 -6.05 9.33
CA LEU A 303 23.57 -4.82 8.79
C LEU A 303 24.28 -3.58 9.36
N LEU A 304 24.46 -3.53 10.67
CA LEU A 304 25.18 -2.43 11.34
C LEU A 304 26.63 -2.31 10.87
N THR A 305 27.32 -3.45 10.75
CA THR A 305 28.68 -3.47 10.22
C THR A 305 28.73 -2.94 8.79
N SER A 306 27.82 -3.36 7.93
CA SER A 306 27.70 -2.87 6.55
C SER A 306 27.43 -1.37 6.50
N LEU A 307 26.51 -0.89 7.34
CA LEU A 307 26.14 0.52 7.44
C LEU A 307 27.35 1.38 7.85
N HIS A 308 28.08 0.98 8.90
CA HIS A 308 29.25 1.73 9.39
C HIS A 308 30.38 1.77 8.37
N HIS A 309 30.57 0.71 7.58
CA HIS A 309 31.58 0.66 6.52
C HIS A 309 31.15 1.33 5.20
N HIS A 310 29.92 1.82 5.10
CA HIS A 310 29.45 2.50 3.88
C HIS A 310 30.18 3.84 3.70
N LYS A 311 31.07 3.91 2.72
CA LYS A 311 32.00 5.05 2.56
C LYS A 311 31.34 6.33 2.08
N GLU A 312 30.28 6.21 1.26
CA GLU A 312 29.58 7.34 0.66
C GLU A 312 28.49 7.92 1.55
N ALA A 313 28.00 7.15 2.52
CA ALA A 313 26.92 7.54 3.41
C ALA A 313 27.38 8.54 4.47
N GLY A 314 26.61 9.61 4.66
CA GLY A 314 26.84 10.64 5.66
C GLY A 314 26.64 10.12 7.09
N LYS A 315 27.23 10.84 8.05
CA LYS A 315 27.11 10.49 9.46
C LYS A 315 25.66 10.55 9.93
N GLY A 316 24.91 11.60 9.57
CA GLY A 316 23.51 11.74 9.95
C GLY A 316 22.63 10.63 9.39
N TYR A 317 22.84 10.21 8.13
CA TYR A 317 22.14 9.06 7.55
C TYR A 317 22.42 7.77 8.33
N LYS A 318 23.69 7.51 8.67
CA LYS A 318 24.06 6.32 9.46
C LYS A 318 23.40 6.32 10.83
N GLU A 319 23.42 7.44 11.54
CA GLU A 319 22.76 7.60 12.83
C GLU A 319 21.24 7.37 12.74
N TYR A 320 20.58 7.89 11.69
CA TYR A 320 19.15 7.68 11.47
C TYR A 320 18.82 6.21 11.22
N VAL A 321 19.54 5.56 10.29
CA VAL A 321 19.30 4.15 9.93
C VAL A 321 19.61 3.21 11.10
N GLU A 322 20.73 3.42 11.81
CA GLU A 322 21.10 2.62 12.99
C GLU A 322 20.04 2.72 14.08
N THR A 323 19.57 3.93 14.36
CA THR A 323 18.51 4.16 15.34
C THR A 323 17.23 3.40 14.99
N ASN A 324 16.79 3.48 13.75
CA ASN A 324 15.57 2.76 13.30
C ASN A 324 15.76 1.24 13.33
N LEU A 325 16.91 0.71 12.93
CA LEU A 325 17.21 -0.73 13.01
C LEU A 325 17.19 -1.26 14.44
N LEU A 326 17.79 -0.53 15.38
CA LEU A 326 17.80 -0.91 16.79
C LEU A 326 16.40 -0.88 17.40
N LEU A 327 15.60 0.11 17.02
CA LEU A 327 14.21 0.21 17.46
C LEU A 327 13.33 -0.92 16.92
N ASP A 328 13.41 -1.22 15.64
CA ASP A 328 12.69 -2.33 15.01
C ASP A 328 13.03 -3.66 15.68
N SER A 329 14.32 -3.90 15.94
CA SER A 329 14.79 -5.10 16.64
C SER A 329 14.21 -5.20 18.05
N TYR A 330 14.14 -4.07 18.75
CA TYR A 330 13.60 -4.03 20.11
C TYR A 330 12.10 -4.29 20.15
N ILE A 331 11.33 -3.62 19.29
CA ILE A 331 9.86 -3.77 19.18
C ILE A 331 9.47 -5.22 18.86
N ARG A 332 10.25 -5.90 18.03
CA ARG A 332 9.97 -7.31 17.64
C ARG A 332 10.44 -8.34 18.65
N GLY A 333 11.00 -7.91 19.78
CA GLY A 333 11.44 -8.85 20.84
C GLY A 333 12.64 -9.72 20.45
N THR A 334 13.39 -9.37 19.41
CA THR A 334 14.63 -10.06 19.02
C THR A 334 15.74 -9.84 20.03
N LYS A 335 15.61 -8.88 20.93
CA LYS A 335 16.40 -8.70 22.14
C LYS A 335 15.53 -8.85 23.38
N GLN A 336 15.38 -10.07 23.87
CA GLN A 336 14.92 -10.32 25.25
C GLN A 336 16.02 -9.84 26.21
N GLY A 337 15.94 -8.60 26.64
CA GLY A 337 16.87 -8.03 27.62
C GLY A 337 16.40 -6.65 28.07
N GLU A 338 16.82 -6.22 29.24
CA GLU A 338 16.60 -4.85 29.71
C GLU A 338 17.13 -3.85 28.68
N VAL A 339 16.31 -2.86 28.33
CA VAL A 339 16.75 -1.70 27.53
C VAL A 339 17.87 -1.02 28.31
N LYS A 340 19.08 -1.16 27.84
CA LYS A 340 20.18 -0.36 28.38
C LYS A 340 20.00 1.07 27.92
N GLU A 341 20.17 2.03 28.83
CA GLU A 341 20.11 3.48 28.53
C GLU A 341 20.96 3.90 27.32
N GLU A 342 22.06 3.19 27.08
CA GLU A 342 23.00 3.42 25.97
C GLU A 342 22.39 3.17 24.58
N VAL A 343 21.24 2.46 24.49
CA VAL A 343 20.58 2.14 23.22
C VAL A 343 19.58 3.24 22.82
N VAL A 344 19.20 4.11 23.74
CA VAL A 344 18.27 5.21 23.45
C VAL A 344 19.05 6.42 22.99
N SER A 345 19.50 6.41 21.74
CA SER A 345 19.99 7.61 21.07
C SER A 345 18.91 8.72 21.20
N PRO A 346 19.28 9.99 21.44
CA PRO A 346 18.33 11.10 21.38
C PRO A 346 17.58 11.15 20.05
N TYR A 347 18.15 10.57 18.99
CA TYR A 347 17.53 10.45 17.67
C TYR A 347 16.47 9.34 17.57
N ALA A 348 16.28 8.53 18.61
CA ALA A 348 15.20 7.57 18.69
C ALA A 348 13.82 8.20 18.44
N TRP A 349 13.65 9.50 18.67
CA TRP A 349 12.48 10.28 18.36
C TRP A 349 12.11 10.30 16.87
N TYR A 350 13.01 9.97 15.99
CA TYR A 350 12.78 10.05 14.55
C TYR A 350 12.27 8.76 13.93
N GLY A 351 12.10 7.69 14.73
CA GLY A 351 11.59 6.41 14.25
C GLY A 351 10.13 6.47 13.83
N TYR A 352 9.80 5.70 12.81
CA TYR A 352 8.44 5.68 12.24
C TYR A 352 7.41 4.94 13.11
N ASP A 353 7.76 3.80 13.73
CA ASP A 353 6.82 2.94 14.48
C ASP A 353 6.88 3.17 16.01
N TYR A 354 7.03 4.38 16.39
CA TYR A 354 7.42 4.79 17.73
C TYR A 354 6.34 4.69 18.81
N ALA A 355 5.07 4.58 18.41
CA ALA A 355 3.96 4.53 19.35
C ALA A 355 4.04 3.32 20.30
N ASP A 356 4.49 2.18 19.77
CA ASP A 356 4.65 0.95 20.56
C ASP A 356 5.89 1.01 21.45
N TYR A 357 6.95 1.67 20.99
CA TYR A 357 8.17 1.86 21.76
C TYR A 357 7.98 2.80 22.96
N ALA A 358 7.25 3.90 22.80
CA ALA A 358 6.89 4.77 23.92
C ALA A 358 6.12 4.01 25.00
N SER A 359 5.25 3.08 24.62
CA SER A 359 4.53 2.22 25.56
C SER A 359 5.46 1.24 26.28
N LEU A 360 6.46 0.69 25.58
CA LEU A 360 7.45 -0.21 26.16
C LEU A 360 8.39 0.51 27.12
N LEU A 361 8.88 1.69 26.76
CA LEU A 361 9.72 2.52 27.64
C LEU A 361 8.96 2.94 28.90
N TYR A 362 7.69 3.33 28.75
CA TYR A 362 6.86 3.72 29.89
C TYR A 362 6.62 2.56 30.88
N ASN A 363 6.39 1.35 30.36
CA ASN A 363 6.13 0.18 31.20
C ASN A 363 7.39 -0.34 31.93
N ASN A 364 8.59 -0.07 31.42
CA ASN A 364 9.82 -0.64 31.94
C ASN A 364 10.69 0.36 32.74
N ARG A 365 10.56 1.69 32.53
CA ARG A 365 11.36 2.70 33.24
C ARG A 365 10.65 4.05 33.30
N GLN A 366 10.87 4.80 34.38
CA GLN A 366 10.44 6.20 34.46
C GLN A 366 11.20 7.05 33.45
N PRO A 367 10.53 7.90 32.64
CA PRO A 367 11.19 8.80 31.72
C PRO A 367 12.16 9.74 32.46
N GLN A 368 13.38 9.88 31.95
CA GLN A 368 14.42 10.68 32.62
C GLN A 368 14.29 12.18 32.34
N SER A 369 13.78 12.58 31.15
CA SER A 369 13.57 14.00 30.85
C SER A 369 12.15 14.46 31.14
N GLU A 370 12.00 15.72 31.56
CA GLU A 370 10.66 16.32 31.78
C GLU A 370 9.83 16.33 30.49
N MET A 371 10.47 16.59 29.34
CA MET A 371 9.81 16.52 28.03
C MET A 371 9.16 15.15 27.78
N TRP A 372 9.86 14.06 28.11
CA TRP A 372 9.33 12.69 27.99
C TRP A 372 8.11 12.45 28.88
N LYS A 373 8.17 12.88 30.13
CA LYS A 373 7.04 12.73 31.05
C LYS A 373 5.80 13.42 30.51
N GLU A 374 5.97 14.62 29.96
CA GLU A 374 4.86 15.37 29.38
C GLU A 374 4.32 14.72 28.11
N VAL A 375 5.17 14.19 27.23
CA VAL A 375 4.73 13.45 26.02
C VAL A 375 3.92 12.21 26.39
N VAL A 376 4.32 11.47 27.42
CA VAL A 376 3.58 10.31 27.90
C VAL A 376 2.20 10.72 28.46
N LEU A 377 2.15 11.78 29.25
CA LEU A 377 0.88 12.33 29.75
C LEU A 377 0.02 12.85 28.59
N ALA A 378 0.63 13.53 27.62
CA ALA A 378 -0.05 14.00 26.42
C ALA A 378 -0.64 12.85 25.60
N LYS A 379 0.05 11.72 25.50
CA LYS A 379 -0.46 10.50 24.83
C LYS A 379 -1.75 9.99 25.51
N SER A 380 -1.81 10.02 26.84
CA SER A 380 -3.04 9.66 27.56
C SER A 380 -4.18 10.62 27.23
N VAL A 381 -3.92 11.93 27.22
CA VAL A 381 -4.90 12.96 26.83
C VAL A 381 -5.39 12.73 25.39
N CYS A 382 -4.47 12.46 24.48
CA CYS A 382 -4.83 12.18 23.08
C CYS A 382 -5.63 10.89 22.91
N SER A 383 -5.33 9.84 23.67
CA SER A 383 -6.12 8.62 23.69
C SER A 383 -7.57 8.90 24.15
N ASN A 384 -7.75 9.71 25.19
CA ASN A 384 -9.08 10.14 25.63
C ASN A 384 -9.78 11.00 24.57
N LEU A 385 -9.06 11.94 23.94
CA LEU A 385 -9.58 12.76 22.85
C LEU A 385 -10.06 11.92 21.66
N ILE A 386 -9.30 10.91 21.26
CA ILE A 386 -9.70 9.97 20.22
C ILE A 386 -10.96 9.22 20.61
N LYS A 387 -11.02 8.74 21.85
CA LYS A 387 -12.17 7.98 22.38
C LYS A 387 -13.42 8.84 22.50
N ASN A 388 -13.33 10.01 23.11
CA ASN A 388 -14.46 10.87 23.45
C ASN A 388 -14.81 11.89 22.36
N ARG A 389 -13.97 12.02 21.32
CA ARG A 389 -14.08 13.00 20.22
C ARG A 389 -14.07 14.47 20.67
N LYS A 390 -13.69 14.73 21.91
CA LYS A 390 -13.52 16.06 22.50
C LYS A 390 -12.59 16.00 23.69
N LEU A 391 -12.01 17.13 24.06
CA LEU A 391 -11.25 17.27 25.29
C LEU A 391 -12.19 17.43 26.50
N GLU A 392 -12.11 16.51 27.45
CA GLU A 392 -12.84 16.56 28.69
C GLU A 392 -12.18 17.53 29.71
N SER A 393 -12.90 17.89 30.77
CA SER A 393 -12.37 18.76 31.81
C SER A 393 -11.16 18.19 32.55
N SER A 394 -11.10 16.87 32.69
CA SER A 394 -9.93 16.13 33.21
C SER A 394 -8.71 16.30 32.34
N ASP A 395 -8.86 16.16 30.98
CA ASP A 395 -7.78 16.32 30.05
C ASP A 395 -7.21 17.73 30.06
N LYS A 396 -8.08 18.74 30.05
CA LYS A 396 -7.71 20.16 30.20
C LYS A 396 -6.99 20.47 31.51
N LYS A 397 -7.33 19.76 32.61
CA LYS A 397 -6.62 19.87 33.87
C LYS A 397 -5.21 19.31 33.79
N VAL A 398 -5.02 18.14 33.14
CA VAL A 398 -3.69 17.55 32.90
C VAL A 398 -2.85 18.49 32.05
N MET A 399 -3.40 18.99 30.94
CA MET A 399 -2.68 19.89 30.01
C MET A 399 -2.22 21.19 30.68
N LYS A 400 -2.93 21.71 31.70
CA LYS A 400 -2.49 22.89 32.47
C LYS A 400 -1.17 22.66 33.23
N GLY A 401 -0.78 21.41 33.45
CA GLY A 401 0.46 21.05 34.12
C GLY A 401 1.64 20.88 33.15
N PHE A 402 1.42 21.02 31.83
CA PHE A 402 2.51 20.90 30.85
C PHE A 402 3.37 22.19 30.84
N HIS A 403 4.69 22.01 30.90
CA HIS A 403 5.66 23.09 30.67
C HIS A 403 5.89 23.34 29.18
N GLN A 404 5.71 22.29 28.37
CA GLN A 404 5.84 22.35 26.90
C GLN A 404 4.52 22.88 26.30
N THR A 405 4.45 24.17 26.03
CA THR A 405 3.27 24.83 25.45
C THR A 405 2.93 24.31 24.06
N GLU A 406 3.94 23.80 23.36
CA GLU A 406 3.85 23.17 22.04
C GLU A 406 2.94 21.96 22.04
N LEU A 407 3.00 21.13 23.10
CA LEU A 407 2.08 19.99 23.27
C LEU A 407 0.63 20.45 23.36
N CYS A 408 0.38 21.47 24.18
CA CYS A 408 -0.97 22.02 24.31
C CYS A 408 -1.49 22.58 22.98
N THR A 409 -0.65 23.32 22.27
CA THR A 409 -1.00 23.90 20.97
C THR A 409 -1.36 22.81 19.96
N TYR A 410 -0.53 21.78 19.87
CA TYR A 410 -0.76 20.66 18.96
C TYR A 410 -2.03 19.86 19.30
N ILE A 411 -2.23 19.51 20.58
CA ILE A 411 -3.40 18.76 21.03
C ILE A 411 -4.69 19.56 20.78
N ASN A 412 -4.71 20.85 21.07
CA ASN A 412 -5.88 21.71 20.84
C ASN A 412 -6.22 21.76 19.34
N LYS A 413 -5.21 21.95 18.47
CA LYS A 413 -5.42 21.95 17.01
C LYS A 413 -5.98 20.62 16.50
N LYS A 414 -5.47 19.49 16.97
CA LYS A 414 -6.02 18.16 16.65
C LYS A 414 -7.45 17.98 17.19
N ALA A 415 -7.72 18.48 18.38
CA ALA A 415 -9.07 18.43 18.96
C ALA A 415 -10.08 19.20 18.12
N GLU A 416 -9.75 20.41 17.66
CA GLU A 416 -10.60 21.19 16.75
C GLU A 416 -10.92 20.44 15.46
N ILE A 417 -9.92 19.78 14.87
CA ILE A 417 -10.10 18.95 13.66
C ILE A 417 -11.05 17.78 13.95
N ILE A 418 -10.81 17.02 15.03
CA ILE A 418 -11.63 15.87 15.42
C ILE A 418 -13.07 16.30 15.72
N GLU A 419 -13.25 17.40 16.45
CA GLU A 419 -14.58 17.93 16.76
C GLU A 419 -15.30 18.46 15.51
N SER A 420 -14.59 19.09 14.56
CA SER A 420 -15.17 19.57 13.31
C SER A 420 -15.68 18.40 12.46
N ILE A 421 -14.87 17.34 12.30
CA ILE A 421 -15.26 16.12 11.60
C ILE A 421 -16.47 15.48 12.28
N THR A 422 -16.46 15.40 13.60
CA THR A 422 -17.57 14.81 14.37
C THR A 422 -18.86 15.60 14.20
N ARG A 423 -18.79 16.95 14.17
CA ARG A 423 -19.95 17.82 13.91
C ARG A 423 -20.47 17.67 12.49
N GLN A 424 -19.61 17.65 11.49
CA GLN A 424 -19.99 17.44 10.10
C GLN A 424 -20.69 16.08 9.90
N ASN A 425 -20.15 15.02 10.48
CA ASN A 425 -20.73 13.69 10.38
C ASN A 425 -22.10 13.57 11.07
N LYS A 426 -22.34 14.34 12.15
CA LYS A 426 -23.66 14.39 12.81
C LYS A 426 -24.70 15.21 12.03
N ALA A 427 -24.26 16.26 11.33
CA ALA A 427 -25.15 17.15 10.59
C ALA A 427 -25.65 16.58 9.26
N GLU A 428 -25.00 15.54 8.74
CA GLU A 428 -25.31 14.95 7.43
C GLU A 428 -25.80 13.48 7.55
N ASP A 429 -26.70 13.13 8.48
CA ASP A 429 -27.18 11.74 8.70
C ASP A 429 -26.06 10.69 8.51
N GLY A 430 -24.95 10.90 9.24
CA GLY A 430 -23.68 10.33 8.84
C GLY A 430 -23.55 8.84 9.12
N TYR A 431 -23.86 8.35 10.33
CA TYR A 431 -23.78 6.94 10.69
C TYR A 431 -24.93 6.52 11.61
N VAL A 432 -25.34 5.27 11.47
CA VAL A 432 -26.38 4.64 12.28
C VAL A 432 -25.80 3.39 12.92
N ILE A 433 -25.90 3.26 14.23
CA ILE A 433 -25.65 1.99 14.91
C ILE A 433 -26.96 1.20 14.88
N ALA A 434 -26.93 0.05 14.22
CA ALA A 434 -28.04 -0.89 14.19
C ALA A 434 -27.69 -2.12 15.03
N GLU A 435 -28.65 -2.60 15.78
CA GLU A 435 -28.51 -3.79 16.61
C GLU A 435 -29.16 -4.97 15.91
N LEU A 436 -28.48 -6.10 15.92
CA LEU A 436 -29.02 -7.40 15.53
C LEU A 436 -29.17 -8.22 16.81
N ASP A 437 -30.37 -8.75 17.04
CA ASP A 437 -30.63 -9.61 18.20
C ASP A 437 -29.62 -10.79 18.19
N SER A 438 -29.00 -11.03 19.34
CA SER A 438 -28.03 -12.10 19.51
C SER A 438 -28.62 -13.50 19.30
N LEU A 439 -29.93 -13.63 19.39
CA LEU A 439 -30.68 -14.86 19.12
C LEU A 439 -30.87 -15.13 17.62
N VAL A 440 -30.76 -14.11 16.76
CA VAL A 440 -30.80 -14.30 15.31
C VAL A 440 -29.57 -15.10 14.87
N SER A 441 -29.80 -16.22 14.22
CA SER A 441 -28.74 -17.16 13.87
C SER A 441 -28.95 -17.78 12.47
N GLY A 442 -27.89 -18.37 11.94
CA GLY A 442 -27.97 -19.11 10.68
C GLY A 442 -28.45 -18.25 9.50
N ALA A 443 -29.32 -18.81 8.68
CA ALA A 443 -29.80 -18.21 7.44
C ALA A 443 -30.61 -16.91 7.64
N ASP A 444 -31.05 -16.61 8.86
CA ASP A 444 -31.87 -15.43 9.15
C ASP A 444 -31.02 -14.17 9.38
N ILE A 445 -29.70 -14.30 9.55
CA ILE A 445 -28.81 -13.17 9.86
C ILE A 445 -28.81 -12.14 8.72
N LEU A 446 -28.51 -12.55 7.50
CA LEU A 446 -28.48 -11.63 6.36
C LEU A 446 -29.86 -11.04 6.06
N PRO A 447 -30.95 -11.83 5.99
CA PRO A 447 -32.30 -11.28 5.83
C PRO A 447 -32.65 -10.23 6.90
N SER A 448 -32.27 -10.46 8.15
CA SER A 448 -32.52 -9.49 9.23
C SER A 448 -31.77 -8.17 9.03
N ILE A 449 -30.51 -8.22 8.56
CA ILE A 449 -29.71 -7.03 8.25
C ILE A 449 -30.34 -6.24 7.09
N ILE A 450 -30.74 -6.91 6.00
CA ILE A 450 -31.17 -6.24 4.78
C ILE A 450 -32.67 -5.95 4.70
N SER A 451 -33.47 -6.46 5.64
CA SER A 451 -34.94 -6.35 5.60
C SER A 451 -35.45 -4.91 5.50
N SER A 452 -34.76 -3.97 6.15
CA SER A 452 -35.10 -2.55 6.15
C SER A 452 -34.73 -1.81 4.85
N TYR A 453 -34.03 -2.48 3.92
CA TYR A 453 -33.48 -1.85 2.72
C TYR A 453 -34.07 -2.42 1.43
N ARG A 454 -35.27 -3.02 1.50
CA ARG A 454 -35.95 -3.55 0.31
C ARG A 454 -36.13 -2.47 -0.76
N GLY A 455 -35.91 -2.83 -2.02
CA GLY A 455 -35.94 -1.91 -3.14
C GLY A 455 -34.66 -1.08 -3.33
N LYS A 456 -33.63 -1.31 -2.49
CA LYS A 456 -32.33 -0.66 -2.61
C LYS A 456 -31.22 -1.69 -2.80
N ALA A 457 -30.16 -1.29 -3.49
CA ALA A 457 -28.93 -2.06 -3.48
C ALA A 457 -28.24 -1.92 -2.12
N VAL A 458 -27.62 -2.98 -1.60
CA VAL A 458 -26.91 -2.95 -0.32
C VAL A 458 -25.48 -3.44 -0.51
N LEU A 459 -24.50 -2.60 -0.21
CA LEU A 459 -23.10 -3.00 -0.08
C LEU A 459 -22.84 -3.33 1.39
N ILE A 460 -22.49 -4.58 1.68
CA ILE A 460 -22.07 -5.00 3.03
C ILE A 460 -20.56 -5.15 3.06
N ASP A 461 -19.88 -4.33 3.87
CA ASP A 461 -18.44 -4.29 4.06
C ASP A 461 -18.07 -5.01 5.38
N PHE A 462 -17.31 -6.09 5.24
CA PHE A 462 -16.77 -6.88 6.36
C PHE A 462 -15.42 -6.29 6.77
N TRP A 463 -15.34 -5.76 7.97
CA TRP A 463 -14.17 -5.03 8.43
C TRP A 463 -13.86 -5.25 9.91
N ALA A 464 -12.72 -4.70 10.38
CA ALA A 464 -12.40 -4.62 11.80
C ALA A 464 -11.64 -3.31 12.10
N THR A 465 -11.69 -2.88 13.35
CA THR A 465 -11.03 -1.63 13.81
C THR A 465 -9.51 -1.64 13.61
N TRP A 466 -8.89 -2.79 13.68
CA TRP A 466 -7.46 -3.01 13.49
C TRP A 466 -7.06 -3.25 12.02
N CYS A 467 -8.05 -3.37 11.10
CA CYS A 467 -7.81 -3.67 9.69
C CYS A 467 -7.40 -2.41 8.91
N GLY A 468 -6.12 -2.21 8.70
CA GLY A 468 -5.58 -1.10 7.91
C GLY A 468 -6.09 -1.07 6.46
N PRO A 469 -6.04 -2.19 5.70
CA PRO A 469 -6.59 -2.24 4.34
C PRO A 469 -8.07 -1.87 4.26
N CYS A 470 -8.90 -2.29 5.24
CA CYS A 470 -10.32 -1.94 5.29
C CYS A 470 -10.54 -0.43 5.39
N ARG A 471 -9.75 0.24 6.22
CA ARG A 471 -9.86 1.69 6.38
C ARG A 471 -9.43 2.45 5.14
N ARG A 472 -8.42 1.95 4.42
CA ARG A 472 -8.01 2.52 3.13
C ARG A 472 -9.11 2.40 2.08
N SER A 473 -9.72 1.22 1.93
CA SER A 473 -10.82 1.02 1.00
C SER A 473 -12.04 1.89 1.32
N MET A 474 -12.41 2.01 2.61
CA MET A 474 -13.50 2.91 3.05
C MET A 474 -13.21 4.37 2.70
N TRP A 475 -11.95 4.78 2.79
CA TRP A 475 -11.55 6.12 2.40
C TRP A 475 -11.63 6.30 0.86
N ALA A 476 -11.13 5.35 0.08
CA ALA A 476 -11.22 5.35 -1.38
C ALA A 476 -12.68 5.42 -1.87
N MET A 477 -13.59 4.73 -1.18
CA MET A 477 -15.03 4.76 -1.49
C MET A 477 -15.76 6.06 -1.11
N ARG A 478 -15.09 7.07 -0.54
CA ARG A 478 -15.77 8.33 -0.16
C ARG A 478 -16.38 9.07 -1.36
N SER A 479 -15.68 9.11 -2.50
CA SER A 479 -16.22 9.67 -3.74
C SER A 479 -17.38 8.84 -4.26
N LEU A 480 -17.23 7.51 -4.31
CA LEU A 480 -18.28 6.58 -4.73
C LEU A 480 -19.56 6.77 -3.92
N ARG A 481 -19.45 6.89 -2.58
CA ARG A 481 -20.63 7.15 -1.74
C ARG A 481 -21.36 8.44 -2.10
N LYS A 482 -20.63 9.52 -2.42
CA LYS A 482 -21.23 10.78 -2.86
C LYS A 482 -21.96 10.61 -4.19
N ASP A 483 -21.34 9.92 -5.14
CA ASP A 483 -21.92 9.69 -6.47
C ASP A 483 -23.18 8.80 -6.42
N MET A 484 -23.26 7.92 -5.40
CA MET A 484 -24.36 6.97 -5.23
C MET A 484 -25.51 7.47 -4.33
N ILE A 485 -25.44 8.68 -3.77
CA ILE A 485 -26.49 9.22 -2.87
C ILE A 485 -27.87 9.19 -3.53
N SER A 486 -27.96 9.49 -4.83
CA SER A 486 -29.23 9.50 -5.60
C SER A 486 -29.58 8.17 -6.27
N LYS A 487 -28.85 7.09 -5.97
CA LYS A 487 -28.91 5.82 -6.70
C LYS A 487 -29.50 4.66 -5.89
N ASP A 488 -30.19 4.95 -4.80
CA ASP A 488 -30.80 3.93 -3.91
C ASP A 488 -29.81 2.83 -3.47
N VAL A 489 -28.61 3.26 -3.08
CA VAL A 489 -27.57 2.39 -2.53
C VAL A 489 -27.41 2.62 -1.04
N VAL A 490 -27.41 1.54 -0.26
CA VAL A 490 -27.16 1.54 1.19
C VAL A 490 -25.82 0.90 1.50
N TYR A 491 -25.03 1.56 2.32
CA TYR A 491 -23.74 1.05 2.82
C TYR A 491 -23.92 0.48 4.22
N VAL A 492 -23.69 -0.80 4.38
CA VAL A 492 -23.75 -1.53 5.66
C VAL A 492 -22.36 -2.03 6.00
N TYR A 493 -21.92 -1.76 7.22
CA TYR A 493 -20.62 -2.17 7.74
C TYR A 493 -20.82 -3.18 8.85
N VAL A 494 -20.24 -4.37 8.72
CA VAL A 494 -20.33 -5.43 9.73
C VAL A 494 -18.96 -5.72 10.31
N THR A 495 -18.90 -5.88 11.63
CA THR A 495 -17.69 -6.27 12.35
C THR A 495 -18.00 -7.32 13.40
N GLY A 496 -16.99 -8.10 13.80
CA GLY A 496 -17.09 -9.10 14.86
C GLY A 496 -16.47 -8.62 16.17
N PRO A 497 -16.42 -9.50 17.20
CA PRO A 497 -15.89 -9.19 18.53
C PRO A 497 -14.40 -8.82 18.56
N SER A 498 -13.64 -9.16 17.50
CA SER A 498 -12.23 -8.76 17.36
C SER A 498 -12.04 -7.23 17.30
N SER A 499 -13.13 -6.48 17.06
CA SER A 499 -13.20 -5.03 17.22
C SER A 499 -13.76 -4.72 18.62
N PRO A 500 -12.93 -4.26 19.59
CA PRO A 500 -13.43 -3.86 20.90
C PRO A 500 -14.51 -2.78 20.75
N GLU A 501 -15.57 -2.87 21.57
CA GLU A 501 -16.79 -2.07 21.38
C GLU A 501 -16.55 -0.57 21.49
N ASP A 502 -15.72 -0.15 22.44
CA ASP A 502 -15.36 1.24 22.65
C ASP A 502 -14.55 1.82 21.48
N ILE A 503 -13.59 1.03 20.95
CA ILE A 503 -12.79 1.40 19.78
C ILE A 503 -13.67 1.43 18.54
N TRP A 504 -14.58 0.46 18.38
CA TRP A 504 -15.51 0.41 17.27
C TRP A 504 -16.47 1.61 17.27
N LYS A 505 -17.12 1.91 18.40
CA LYS A 505 -18.01 3.08 18.55
C LYS A 505 -17.31 4.39 18.19
N THR A 506 -16.03 4.47 18.48
CA THR A 506 -15.19 5.61 18.13
C THR A 506 -14.91 5.64 16.61
N ALA A 507 -14.49 4.53 16.04
CA ALA A 507 -14.08 4.47 14.63
C ALA A 507 -15.23 4.74 13.65
N ILE A 508 -16.45 4.27 13.94
CA ILE A 508 -17.62 4.42 13.05
C ILE A 508 -18.10 5.86 12.92
N THR A 509 -17.74 6.75 13.83
CA THR A 509 -18.14 8.17 13.74
C THR A 509 -17.59 8.87 12.48
N GLU A 510 -16.57 8.30 11.84
CA GLU A 510 -15.95 8.80 10.61
C GLU A 510 -16.44 8.06 9.35
N ILE A 511 -17.29 7.06 9.51
CA ILE A 511 -17.71 6.16 8.44
C ILE A 511 -19.21 6.29 8.23
N LYS A 512 -19.64 6.95 7.14
CA LYS A 512 -21.06 7.10 6.82
C LYS A 512 -21.67 5.77 6.41
N GLY A 513 -22.79 5.43 7.02
CA GLY A 513 -23.55 4.21 6.72
C GLY A 513 -24.14 3.56 7.97
N VAL A 514 -24.59 2.33 7.83
CA VAL A 514 -25.22 1.55 8.90
C VAL A 514 -24.23 0.53 9.45
N HIS A 515 -24.07 0.49 10.75
CA HIS A 515 -23.03 -0.28 11.43
C HIS A 515 -23.61 -1.34 12.34
N TYR A 516 -23.23 -2.58 12.12
CA TYR A 516 -23.56 -3.73 12.97
C TYR A 516 -22.31 -4.27 13.64
N ARG A 517 -22.37 -4.52 14.94
CA ARG A 517 -21.38 -5.30 15.66
C ARG A 517 -21.98 -6.66 16.01
N LEU A 518 -21.56 -7.67 15.27
CA LEU A 518 -22.09 -9.03 15.36
C LEU A 518 -21.48 -9.81 16.52
N THR A 519 -22.19 -10.82 17.00
CA THR A 519 -21.61 -11.86 17.86
C THR A 519 -20.61 -12.71 17.09
N GLN A 520 -19.74 -13.47 17.78
CA GLN A 520 -18.78 -14.36 17.11
C GLN A 520 -19.47 -15.38 16.22
N SER A 521 -20.55 -15.97 16.69
CA SER A 521 -21.32 -16.98 15.93
C SER A 521 -21.97 -16.39 14.67
N GLN A 522 -22.51 -15.18 14.74
CA GLN A 522 -23.09 -14.48 13.60
C GLN A 522 -22.02 -14.12 12.57
N TRP A 523 -20.89 -13.58 13.02
CA TRP A 523 -19.74 -13.25 12.18
C TRP A 523 -19.21 -14.49 11.45
N ASP A 524 -18.94 -15.58 12.17
CA ASP A 524 -18.40 -16.81 11.63
C ASP A 524 -19.37 -17.47 10.63
N TYR A 525 -20.68 -17.36 10.90
CA TYR A 525 -21.69 -17.87 9.97
C TYR A 525 -21.67 -17.10 8.65
N LEU A 526 -21.71 -15.77 8.71
CA LEU A 526 -21.69 -14.94 7.49
C LEU A 526 -20.39 -15.14 6.70
N CYS A 527 -19.24 -15.13 7.37
CA CYS A 527 -17.96 -15.34 6.72
C CYS A 527 -17.89 -16.69 5.99
N ARG A 528 -18.36 -17.79 6.62
CA ARG A 528 -18.38 -19.12 5.99
C ARG A 528 -19.37 -19.18 4.83
N THR A 529 -20.59 -18.70 5.04
CA THR A 529 -21.67 -18.79 4.05
C THR A 529 -21.36 -18.02 2.79
N TYR A 530 -20.75 -16.84 2.93
CA TYR A 530 -20.44 -15.97 1.80
C TYR A 530 -18.98 -16.04 1.37
N GLY A 531 -18.20 -16.98 1.90
CA GLY A 531 -16.81 -17.20 1.49
C GLY A 531 -15.88 -16.04 1.79
N ILE A 532 -16.15 -15.24 2.82
CA ILE A 532 -15.29 -14.14 3.26
C ILE A 532 -14.14 -14.72 4.08
N LYS A 533 -13.06 -15.06 3.39
CA LYS A 533 -11.86 -15.67 4.01
C LYS A 533 -10.88 -14.64 4.57
N GLY A 534 -11.12 -13.36 4.34
CA GLY A 534 -10.26 -12.25 4.79
C GLY A 534 -11.00 -10.92 4.73
N ILE A 535 -10.45 -9.90 5.36
CA ILE A 535 -10.98 -8.53 5.37
C ILE A 535 -9.95 -7.54 4.79
N PRO A 536 -10.43 -6.51 4.04
CA PRO A 536 -11.84 -6.21 3.74
C PRO A 536 -12.50 -7.30 2.90
N GLY A 537 -13.78 -7.55 3.15
CA GLY A 537 -14.62 -8.41 2.34
C GLY A 537 -15.92 -7.71 2.00
N TYR A 538 -16.49 -7.98 0.84
CA TYR A 538 -17.70 -7.30 0.37
C TYR A 538 -18.71 -8.29 -0.16
N ILE A 539 -19.99 -8.01 0.12
CA ILE A 539 -21.10 -8.63 -0.60
C ILE A 539 -22.05 -7.53 -1.09
N ILE A 540 -22.55 -7.70 -2.30
CA ILE A 540 -23.51 -6.79 -2.94
C ILE A 540 -24.84 -7.50 -3.07
N ILE A 541 -25.85 -6.90 -2.48
CA ILE A 541 -27.24 -7.37 -2.58
C ILE A 541 -27.98 -6.43 -3.53
N SER A 542 -28.66 -7.00 -4.51
CA SER A 542 -29.48 -6.26 -5.47
C SER A 542 -30.78 -5.73 -4.86
N TYR A 543 -31.42 -4.78 -5.51
CA TYR A 543 -32.64 -4.15 -5.07
C TYR A 543 -33.80 -5.15 -4.81
N ASP A 544 -33.76 -6.32 -5.46
CA ASP A 544 -34.72 -7.43 -5.25
C ASP A 544 -34.32 -8.39 -4.11
N GLY A 545 -33.23 -8.06 -3.37
CA GLY A 545 -32.77 -8.79 -2.19
C GLY A 545 -31.91 -10.03 -2.46
N LYS A 546 -31.41 -10.22 -3.69
CA LYS A 546 -30.57 -11.35 -4.05
C LYS A 546 -29.08 -10.98 -3.93
N LEU A 547 -28.26 -11.95 -3.53
CA LEU A 547 -26.82 -11.81 -3.62
C LEU A 547 -26.41 -11.69 -5.10
N GLN A 548 -25.75 -10.60 -5.44
CA GLN A 548 -25.30 -10.33 -6.80
C GLN A 548 -23.80 -10.59 -6.97
N ASP A 549 -22.98 -10.02 -6.08
CA ASP A 549 -21.53 -10.12 -6.15
C ASP A 549 -20.90 -10.29 -4.76
N ARG A 550 -19.68 -10.81 -4.72
CA ARG A 550 -18.87 -10.94 -3.51
C ARG A 550 -17.40 -10.75 -3.82
N TYR A 551 -16.66 -10.14 -2.89
CA TYR A 551 -15.23 -9.90 -3.01
C TYR A 551 -14.50 -10.20 -1.71
N VAL A 552 -13.31 -10.77 -1.80
CA VAL A 552 -12.33 -10.86 -0.71
C VAL A 552 -11.15 -9.99 -1.10
N GLY A 553 -10.87 -8.96 -0.33
CA GLY A 553 -10.02 -7.84 -0.73
C GLY A 553 -10.85 -6.72 -1.37
N PHE A 554 -10.24 -5.56 -1.56
CA PHE A 554 -10.88 -4.41 -2.19
C PHE A 554 -10.78 -4.52 -3.72
N PRO A 555 -11.91 -4.62 -4.45
CA PRO A 555 -11.89 -4.82 -5.91
C PRO A 555 -11.62 -3.53 -6.70
N GLY A 556 -11.54 -2.37 -6.01
CA GLY A 556 -11.44 -1.06 -6.64
C GLY A 556 -12.76 -0.30 -6.71
N VAL A 557 -12.65 1.04 -6.80
CA VAL A 557 -13.83 1.94 -6.80
C VAL A 557 -14.69 1.74 -8.02
N ASP A 558 -14.09 1.54 -9.20
CA ASP A 558 -14.82 1.46 -10.46
C ASP A 558 -15.57 0.13 -10.62
N VAL A 559 -14.99 -0.97 -10.13
CA VAL A 559 -15.68 -2.27 -10.06
C VAL A 559 -16.90 -2.15 -9.17
N LEU A 560 -16.73 -1.64 -7.94
CA LEU A 560 -17.87 -1.43 -7.03
C LEU A 560 -18.90 -0.46 -7.59
N ARG A 561 -18.50 0.59 -8.31
CA ARG A 561 -19.39 1.53 -8.98
C ARG A 561 -20.28 0.83 -9.99
N LYS A 562 -19.67 0.06 -10.90
CA LYS A 562 -20.38 -0.70 -11.94
C LYS A 562 -21.37 -1.68 -11.33
N ASP A 563 -20.93 -2.42 -10.31
CA ASP A 563 -21.77 -3.45 -9.70
C ASP A 563 -22.90 -2.88 -8.85
N LEU A 564 -22.68 -1.77 -8.16
CA LEU A 564 -23.72 -1.07 -7.40
C LEU A 564 -24.77 -0.44 -8.31
N LEU A 565 -24.39 0.12 -9.46
CA LEU A 565 -25.35 0.59 -10.47
C LEU A 565 -26.20 -0.57 -10.97
N ARG A 566 -25.60 -1.68 -11.35
CA ARG A 566 -26.32 -2.89 -11.75
C ARG A 566 -27.24 -3.42 -10.64
N ALA A 567 -26.74 -3.43 -9.38
CA ALA A 567 -27.52 -3.87 -8.23
C ALA A 567 -28.72 -2.97 -7.92
N SER A 568 -28.62 -1.67 -8.22
CA SER A 568 -29.72 -0.71 -8.06
C SER A 568 -30.71 -0.68 -9.22
N GLY A 569 -30.49 -1.50 -10.28
CA GLY A 569 -31.34 -1.55 -11.45
C GLY A 569 -31.12 -0.41 -12.44
N GLN A 570 -29.95 0.20 -12.44
CA GLN A 570 -29.56 1.34 -13.28
C GLN A 570 -28.47 0.99 -14.29
#